data_3bf1f3e5385d555643da8b1935ed2114
#
_entry.id   3bf1f3e5385d555643da8b1935ed2114
#
_cell.length_a   1.000
_cell.length_b   1.000
_cell.length_c   1.000
_cell.angle_alpha   90.00
_cell.angle_beta   90.00
_cell.angle_gamma   90.00
#
_symmetry.space_group_name_H-M   'P 1'
#
loop_
_entity.id
_entity.type
_entity.pdbx_description
1 polymer ?
#
loop_
_entity_poly.entity_id
_entity_poly.type
_entity_poly.pdbx_seq_one_letter_code
_entity_poly.pdbx_strand_id
1 'polypeptide(L)'
;TNQEQGPSKGGGRNRNRSRRRRRRRPDNRARRTTQQRKPYRGGNGQSTAMETRDETSAGGLVVSGLAECVDANGNVDLSRLYVALIGRLDRRGRLLWSMPKGHVENGEAKEVTAEREVWEETGISGEVFADLGMIDYWFVSDGVRIHKTVHHHLLRFVDGIMNDEDPEVTEVSWIPVSELIEHLAYADERKLARIAHDLLPDLARKEAAAGKVTPR
;
A
#
# COMPACT_ATOMS: atom_id res chain seq x y z
N THR A 1 -32.84 -53.14 16.92
CA THR A 1 -33.77 -53.48 15.80
C THR A 1 -33.46 -52.56 14.63
N ASN A 2 -32.81 -53.23 13.75
CA ASN A 2 -33.03 -53.44 12.30
C ASN A 2 -32.65 -52.23 11.42
N GLN A 3 -31.62 -52.42 10.66
CA GLN A 3 -31.46 -53.11 9.35
C GLN A 3 -31.75 -52.11 8.22
N GLU A 4 -30.85 -51.90 7.42
CA GLU A 4 -30.26 -52.52 6.21
C GLU A 4 -30.76 -51.73 4.99
N GLN A 5 -30.09 -51.41 3.97
CA GLN A 5 -29.19 -52.02 3.03
C GLN A 5 -28.89 -51.02 1.89
N GLY A 6 -27.69 -51.05 1.35
CA GLY A 6 -27.40 -50.49 0.02
C GLY A 6 -27.84 -51.48 -1.09
N PRO A 7 -27.19 -51.61 -2.29
CA PRO A 7 -26.35 -50.73 -3.11
C PRO A 7 -26.82 -50.70 -4.58
N SER A 8 -26.16 -50.02 -5.50
CA SER A 8 -25.73 -50.53 -6.84
C SER A 8 -25.39 -49.35 -7.79
N LYS A 9 -24.18 -49.32 -8.32
CA LYS A 9 -23.64 -49.88 -9.58
C LYS A 9 -24.15 -49.27 -10.89
N GLY A 10 -23.21 -48.81 -11.68
CA GLY A 10 -23.22 -48.67 -13.14
C GLY A 10 -22.65 -47.31 -13.55
N GLY A 11 -21.51 -47.17 -14.15
CA GLY A 11 -20.92 -47.92 -15.21
C GLY A 11 -21.10 -47.15 -16.54
N GLY A 12 -20.06 -46.52 -17.07
CA GLY A 12 -20.17 -45.92 -18.38
C GLY A 12 -18.90 -45.18 -18.80
N ARG A 13 -17.89 -45.96 -19.19
CA ARG A 13 -16.77 -45.50 -20.02
C ARG A 13 -17.28 -45.19 -21.42
N ASN A 14 -17.03 -44.00 -21.95
CA ASN A 14 -17.08 -43.84 -23.41
C ASN A 14 -15.84 -43.06 -23.87
N ARG A 15 -14.92 -43.84 -24.44
CA ARG A 15 -13.78 -43.34 -25.23
C ARG A 15 -14.32 -43.11 -26.64
N ASN A 16 -14.24 -41.89 -27.15
CA ASN A 16 -14.38 -41.63 -28.57
C ASN A 16 -13.10 -41.00 -29.12
N ARG A 17 -12.34 -41.88 -29.80
CA ARG A 17 -11.26 -41.53 -30.72
C ARG A 17 -11.93 -41.13 -32.04
N SER A 18 -11.66 -39.93 -32.57
CA SER A 18 -11.85 -39.65 -33.99
C SER A 18 -10.68 -38.82 -34.52
N ARG A 19 -9.83 -39.51 -35.19
CA ARG A 19 -9.33 -39.46 -36.57
C ARG A 19 -9.02 -38.02 -37.10
N ARG A 20 -7.69 -37.78 -37.13
CA ARG A 20 -7.03 -36.78 -37.98
C ARG A 20 -7.42 -36.99 -39.44
N ARG A 21 -8.01 -35.97 -40.10
CA ARG A 21 -8.00 -35.80 -41.55
C ARG A 21 -7.05 -34.69 -41.93
N ARG A 22 -5.91 -35.07 -42.52
CA ARG A 22 -5.01 -34.23 -43.30
C ARG A 22 -5.80 -33.76 -44.54
N ARG A 23 -5.95 -32.47 -44.70
CA ARG A 23 -6.34 -31.87 -46.00
C ARG A 23 -5.13 -31.13 -46.57
N ARG A 24 -4.79 -31.56 -47.80
CA ARG A 24 -3.75 -31.08 -48.70
C ARG A 24 -4.03 -29.62 -49.11
N ARG A 25 -2.96 -28.82 -49.14
CA ARG A 25 -2.91 -27.49 -49.75
C ARG A 25 -2.90 -27.68 -51.28
N PRO A 26 -3.60 -26.84 -52.06
CA PRO A 26 -3.28 -26.62 -53.47
C PRO A 26 -2.32 -25.43 -53.59
N ASP A 27 -1.21 -25.66 -54.28
CA ASP A 27 -0.36 -24.64 -54.89
C ASP A 27 -1.18 -23.77 -55.84
N ASN A 28 -1.07 -22.48 -55.72
CA ASN A 28 -1.45 -21.56 -56.77
C ASN A 28 -0.35 -20.51 -56.99
N ARG A 29 0.50 -20.84 -57.93
CA ARG A 29 1.50 -19.98 -58.55
C ARG A 29 0.83 -19.13 -59.61
N ALA A 30 1.14 -17.85 -59.61
CA ALA A 30 1.04 -16.87 -60.70
C ALA A 30 -0.04 -15.79 -60.55
N ARG A 31 0.40 -14.57 -60.23
CA ARG A 31 0.46 -13.46 -61.20
C ARG A 31 0.99 -12.21 -60.47
N ARG A 32 2.20 -11.81 -60.83
CA ARG A 32 2.75 -10.47 -60.56
C ARG A 32 1.91 -9.45 -61.31
N THR A 33 1.19 -8.63 -60.62
CA THR A 33 0.73 -7.33 -61.09
C THR A 33 1.42 -6.27 -60.24
N THR A 34 2.29 -5.56 -60.89
CA THR A 34 2.97 -4.34 -60.44
C THR A 34 1.89 -3.28 -60.14
N GLN A 35 1.43 -3.16 -58.93
CA GLN A 35 0.70 -1.97 -58.49
C GLN A 35 1.72 -1.00 -57.87
N GLN A 36 1.83 0.14 -58.53
CA GLN A 36 2.56 1.30 -58.09
C GLN A 36 2.10 1.70 -56.67
N ARG A 37 2.98 1.56 -55.67
CA ARG A 37 2.74 2.09 -54.34
C ARG A 37 2.78 3.63 -54.41
N LYS A 38 1.62 4.25 -54.22
CA LYS A 38 1.54 5.68 -53.88
C LYS A 38 2.35 5.92 -52.62
N PRO A 39 3.16 7.01 -52.56
CA PRO A 39 3.90 7.34 -51.34
C PRO A 39 2.87 7.63 -50.22
N TYR A 40 2.96 6.90 -49.13
CA TYR A 40 2.24 7.17 -47.88
C TYR A 40 2.70 8.54 -47.40
N ARG A 41 1.84 9.55 -47.53
CA ARG A 41 2.06 10.86 -46.97
C ARG A 41 2.08 10.63 -45.43
N GLY A 42 3.28 10.66 -44.85
CA GLY A 42 3.46 10.62 -43.41
C GLY A 42 2.61 11.71 -42.78
N GLY A 43 1.53 11.33 -42.13
CA GLY A 43 0.86 12.18 -41.19
C GLY A 43 1.85 12.48 -40.09
N ASN A 44 2.14 13.74 -39.92
CA ASN A 44 2.88 14.28 -38.78
C ASN A 44 2.06 13.99 -37.52
N GLY A 45 2.10 12.74 -37.03
CA GLY A 45 1.62 12.37 -35.71
C GLY A 45 2.58 13.00 -34.71
N GLN A 46 2.32 14.22 -34.31
CA GLN A 46 2.85 14.70 -33.06
C GLN A 46 2.35 13.73 -32.00
N SER A 47 3.21 12.82 -31.59
CA SER A 47 3.00 12.11 -30.34
C SER A 47 3.05 13.19 -29.26
N THR A 48 1.90 13.68 -28.83
CA THR A 48 1.82 14.52 -27.65
C THR A 48 2.26 13.63 -26.50
N ALA A 49 3.54 13.74 -26.12
CA ALA A 49 4.05 13.07 -24.94
C ALA A 49 3.16 13.53 -23.77
N MET A 50 2.63 12.56 -23.01
CA MET A 50 1.81 12.85 -21.86
C MET A 50 2.61 13.71 -20.89
N GLU A 51 2.05 14.84 -20.45
CA GLU A 51 2.67 15.68 -19.42
C GLU A 51 3.00 14.82 -18.21
N THR A 52 4.18 15.05 -17.62
CA THR A 52 4.63 14.35 -16.41
C THR A 52 4.84 15.38 -15.31
N ARG A 53 4.37 15.07 -14.09
CA ARG A 53 4.52 15.91 -12.90
C ARG A 53 5.05 15.07 -11.74
N ASP A 54 6.02 15.64 -10.99
CA ASP A 54 6.49 15.08 -9.73
C ASP A 54 5.70 15.67 -8.56
N GLU A 55 5.28 14.81 -7.65
CA GLU A 55 4.62 15.20 -6.40
C GLU A 55 5.35 14.55 -5.22
N THR A 56 5.54 15.33 -4.15
CA THR A 56 6.16 14.84 -2.92
C THR A 56 5.17 14.95 -1.78
N SER A 57 5.08 13.87 -1.00
CA SER A 57 4.33 13.80 0.24
C SER A 57 5.21 13.35 1.38
N ALA A 58 4.79 13.63 2.61
CA ALA A 58 5.40 13.08 3.80
C ALA A 58 4.32 12.72 4.84
N GLY A 59 4.66 11.81 5.73
CA GLY A 59 3.79 11.33 6.78
C GLY A 59 4.49 10.26 7.61
N GLY A 60 3.74 9.41 8.26
CA GLY A 60 4.35 8.31 9.00
C GLY A 60 3.48 7.73 10.11
N LEU A 61 4.13 7.03 11.01
CA LEU A 61 3.53 6.36 12.15
C LEU A 61 3.85 7.15 13.42
N VAL A 62 2.83 7.73 14.05
CA VAL A 62 2.95 8.22 15.42
C VAL A 62 2.84 7.04 16.37
N VAL A 63 3.83 6.91 17.26
CA VAL A 63 4.05 5.73 18.11
C VAL A 63 3.83 6.13 19.57
N SER A 64 2.97 5.38 20.25
CA SER A 64 2.68 5.53 21.69
C SER A 64 3.03 4.25 22.46
N GLY A 65 3.55 4.41 23.66
CA GLY A 65 3.92 3.29 24.52
C GLY A 65 5.37 2.82 24.35
N LEU A 66 6.26 3.66 23.79
CA LEU A 66 7.66 3.28 23.52
C LEU A 66 8.42 2.84 24.76
N ALA A 67 8.42 3.63 25.83
CA ALA A 67 9.08 3.26 27.07
C ALA A 67 8.27 2.20 27.84
N GLU A 68 6.97 2.29 27.78
CA GLU A 68 6.01 1.47 28.54
C GLU A 68 5.93 0.02 28.05
N CYS A 69 6.34 -0.26 26.80
CA CYS A 69 6.39 -1.62 26.25
C CYS A 69 7.65 -2.40 26.66
N VAL A 70 8.61 -1.75 27.33
CA VAL A 70 9.88 -2.36 27.75
C VAL A 70 9.77 -2.81 29.20
N ASP A 71 10.02 -4.10 29.46
CA ASP A 71 10.03 -4.65 30.83
C ASP A 71 11.36 -4.36 31.57
N ALA A 72 11.40 -4.73 32.83
CA ALA A 72 12.60 -4.54 33.67
C ALA A 72 13.84 -5.31 33.17
N ASN A 73 13.66 -6.32 32.33
CA ASN A 73 14.72 -7.12 31.74
C ASN A 73 15.13 -6.61 30.36
N GLY A 74 14.50 -5.53 29.84
CA GLY A 74 14.76 -4.97 28.53
C GLY A 74 14.03 -5.71 27.39
N ASN A 75 13.08 -6.60 27.68
CA ASN A 75 12.25 -7.21 26.65
C ASN A 75 11.18 -6.23 26.19
N VAL A 76 10.87 -6.27 24.90
CA VAL A 76 9.90 -5.38 24.27
C VAL A 76 8.66 -6.16 23.87
N ASP A 77 7.50 -5.69 24.34
CA ASP A 77 6.20 -6.24 24.00
C ASP A 77 5.50 -5.35 22.95
N LEU A 78 5.58 -5.76 21.67
CA LEU A 78 4.99 -5.01 20.56
C LEU A 78 3.46 -4.96 20.59
N SER A 79 2.79 -5.79 21.39
CA SER A 79 1.33 -5.71 21.60
C SER A 79 0.92 -4.54 22.50
N ARG A 80 1.88 -3.97 23.23
CA ARG A 80 1.72 -2.79 24.08
C ARG A 80 2.24 -1.50 23.45
N LEU A 81 2.77 -1.58 22.26
CA LEU A 81 3.23 -0.47 21.42
C LEU A 81 2.18 -0.21 20.37
N TYR A 82 1.73 1.03 20.24
CA TYR A 82 0.61 1.38 19.36
C TYR A 82 1.00 2.43 18.34
N VAL A 83 0.39 2.34 17.16
CA VAL A 83 0.52 3.34 16.10
C VAL A 83 -0.86 3.80 15.65
N ALA A 84 -0.99 5.07 15.26
CA ALA A 84 -2.22 5.58 14.69
C ALA A 84 -2.26 5.32 13.18
N LEU A 85 -3.36 4.75 12.71
CA LEU A 85 -3.67 4.58 11.31
C LEU A 85 -4.97 5.32 10.95
N ILE A 86 -5.07 5.70 9.69
CA ILE A 86 -6.29 6.24 9.09
C ILE A 86 -6.98 5.19 8.23
N GLY A 87 -8.30 5.14 8.27
CA GLY A 87 -9.14 4.31 7.43
C GLY A 87 -9.89 5.17 6.42
N ARG A 88 -9.87 4.77 5.15
CA ARG A 88 -10.64 5.41 4.07
C ARG A 88 -11.50 4.37 3.36
N LEU A 89 -12.73 4.74 3.02
CA LEU A 89 -13.60 3.86 2.23
C LEU A 89 -13.19 3.85 0.76
N ASP A 90 -13.02 2.67 0.21
CA ASP A 90 -12.85 2.52 -1.24
C ASP A 90 -14.21 2.69 -1.97
N ARG A 91 -14.18 2.68 -3.32
CA ARG A 91 -15.41 2.80 -4.14
C ARG A 91 -16.42 1.65 -3.94
N ARG A 92 -16.01 0.57 -3.27
CA ARG A 92 -16.85 -0.59 -2.94
C ARG A 92 -17.33 -0.57 -1.49
N GLY A 93 -17.02 0.50 -0.73
CA GLY A 93 -17.38 0.64 0.68
C GLY A 93 -16.51 -0.18 1.63
N ARG A 94 -15.34 -0.63 1.22
CA ARG A 94 -14.41 -1.35 2.11
C ARG A 94 -13.49 -0.34 2.79
N LEU A 95 -13.35 -0.45 4.10
CA LEU A 95 -12.41 0.35 4.88
C LEU A 95 -10.97 -0.14 4.60
N LEU A 96 -10.14 0.76 4.11
CA LEU A 96 -8.73 0.50 3.81
C LEU A 96 -7.86 1.32 4.76
N TRP A 97 -7.06 0.62 5.56
CA TRP A 97 -6.15 1.22 6.52
C TRP A 97 -4.82 1.59 5.88
N SER A 98 -4.32 2.78 6.20
CA SER A 98 -3.05 3.32 5.70
C SER A 98 -2.38 4.23 6.72
N MET A 99 -1.10 4.54 6.46
CA MET A 99 -0.35 5.53 7.23
C MET A 99 -0.82 6.94 6.87
N PRO A 100 -1.03 7.85 7.86
CA PRO A 100 -1.33 9.26 7.59
C PRO A 100 -0.21 9.92 6.79
N LYS A 101 -0.57 10.76 5.82
CA LYS A 101 0.39 11.46 4.94
C LYS A 101 -0.30 12.50 4.05
N GLY A 102 0.39 13.56 3.72
CA GLY A 102 -0.09 14.53 2.76
C GLY A 102 1.02 15.27 2.04
N HIS A 103 0.66 16.28 1.28
CA HIS A 103 1.57 17.00 0.41
C HIS A 103 2.57 17.84 1.17
N VAL A 104 3.83 17.82 0.70
CA VAL A 104 4.86 18.75 1.17
C VAL A 104 4.57 20.11 0.57
N GLU A 105 4.36 21.10 1.42
CA GLU A 105 4.15 22.49 1.00
C GLU A 105 5.45 23.15 0.54
N ASN A 106 5.32 24.23 -0.22
CA ASN A 106 6.49 24.89 -0.78
C ASN A 106 7.40 25.47 0.32
N GLY A 107 8.62 24.98 0.40
CA GLY A 107 9.61 25.36 1.42
C GLY A 107 9.47 24.65 2.76
N GLU A 108 8.55 23.70 2.89
CA GLU A 108 8.35 22.90 4.08
C GLU A 108 9.36 21.72 4.12
N ALA A 109 9.92 21.43 5.30
CA ALA A 109 10.73 20.23 5.49
C ALA A 109 9.82 19.01 5.61
N LYS A 110 10.27 17.84 5.13
CA LYS A 110 9.48 16.60 5.10
C LYS A 110 9.07 16.13 6.50
N GLU A 111 9.94 16.35 7.48
CA GLU A 111 9.67 16.05 8.89
C GLU A 111 8.53 16.92 9.43
N VAL A 112 8.54 18.23 9.11
CA VAL A 112 7.48 19.17 9.51
C VAL A 112 6.16 18.81 8.82
N THR A 113 6.22 18.46 7.53
CA THR A 113 5.04 17.95 6.81
C THR A 113 4.48 16.70 7.49
N ALA A 114 5.34 15.75 7.85
CA ALA A 114 4.90 14.51 8.51
C ALA A 114 4.20 14.79 9.85
N GLU A 115 4.74 15.70 10.66
CA GLU A 115 4.13 16.10 11.93
C GLU A 115 2.78 16.79 11.71
N ARG A 116 2.68 17.71 10.75
CA ARG A 116 1.45 18.41 10.39
C ARG A 116 0.37 17.47 9.87
N GLU A 117 0.70 16.63 8.89
CA GLU A 117 -0.27 15.71 8.24
C GLU A 117 -0.76 14.62 9.22
N VAL A 118 0.11 14.10 10.06
CA VAL A 118 -0.31 13.17 11.12
C VAL A 118 -1.32 13.85 12.05
N TRP A 119 -1.08 15.10 12.44
CA TRP A 119 -2.02 15.85 13.27
C TRP A 119 -3.34 16.14 12.53
N GLU A 120 -3.28 16.61 11.29
CA GLU A 120 -4.46 16.95 10.49
C GLU A 120 -5.37 15.73 10.26
N GLU A 121 -4.78 14.58 9.89
CA GLU A 121 -5.53 13.37 9.57
C GLU A 121 -5.94 12.54 10.80
N THR A 122 -5.33 12.73 11.96
CA THR A 122 -5.57 11.86 13.14
C THR A 122 -5.95 12.60 14.42
N GLY A 123 -5.69 13.91 14.52
CA GLY A 123 -5.81 14.68 15.75
C GLY A 123 -4.65 14.45 16.75
N ILE A 124 -3.63 13.66 16.38
CA ILE A 124 -2.53 13.28 17.23
C ILE A 124 -1.28 14.08 16.88
N SER A 125 -0.71 14.76 17.86
CA SER A 125 0.58 15.44 17.74
C SER A 125 1.73 14.46 17.99
N GLY A 126 2.71 14.45 17.10
CA GLY A 126 3.91 13.65 17.22
C GLY A 126 5.16 14.46 16.85
N GLU A 127 6.30 14.03 17.33
CA GLU A 127 7.62 14.58 17.02
C GLU A 127 8.43 13.53 16.26
N VAL A 128 8.92 13.87 15.06
CA VAL A 128 9.76 12.97 14.26
C VAL A 128 11.02 12.62 15.03
N PHE A 129 11.32 11.34 15.17
CA PHE A 129 12.51 10.86 15.84
C PHE A 129 13.31 9.80 15.06
N ALA A 130 12.75 9.26 13.98
CA ALA A 130 13.46 8.35 13.07
C ALA A 130 12.86 8.41 11.66
N ASP A 131 13.68 8.14 10.65
CA ASP A 131 13.24 7.89 9.29
C ASP A 131 12.77 6.45 9.16
N LEU A 132 11.69 6.24 8.39
CA LEU A 132 11.15 4.91 8.12
C LEU A 132 11.43 4.45 6.68
N GLY A 133 11.57 5.39 5.76
CA GLY A 133 11.82 5.14 4.35
C GLY A 133 10.83 5.85 3.43
N MET A 134 10.91 5.53 2.14
CA MET A 134 10.04 6.16 1.15
C MET A 134 9.40 5.14 0.22
N ILE A 135 8.29 5.54 -0.39
CA ILE A 135 7.54 4.81 -1.41
C ILE A 135 7.43 5.68 -2.64
N ASP A 136 7.76 5.13 -3.82
CA ASP A 136 7.57 5.77 -5.11
C ASP A 136 6.52 5.02 -5.93
N TYR A 137 5.62 5.75 -6.57
CA TYR A 137 4.67 5.16 -7.51
C TYR A 137 4.22 6.13 -8.59
N TRP A 138 3.70 5.57 -9.68
CA TRP A 138 3.20 6.30 -10.82
C TRP A 138 1.70 6.09 -10.97
N PHE A 139 0.99 7.15 -11.30
CA PHE A 139 -0.42 7.08 -11.68
C PHE A 139 -0.76 8.13 -12.71
N VAL A 140 -1.96 8.07 -13.29
CA VAL A 140 -2.48 9.06 -14.24
C VAL A 140 -3.71 9.69 -13.62
N SER A 141 -3.73 11.02 -13.57
CA SER A 141 -4.88 11.82 -13.18
C SER A 141 -5.05 12.97 -14.16
N ASP A 142 -6.29 13.17 -14.64
CA ASP A 142 -6.66 14.24 -15.57
C ASP A 142 -5.77 14.35 -16.82
N GLY A 143 -5.29 13.18 -17.32
CA GLY A 143 -4.43 13.11 -18.49
C GLY A 143 -2.96 13.46 -18.22
N VAL A 144 -2.56 13.72 -16.97
CA VAL A 144 -1.19 13.95 -16.52
C VAL A 144 -0.66 12.69 -15.87
N ARG A 145 0.56 12.29 -16.21
CA ARG A 145 1.29 11.21 -15.55
C ARG A 145 1.99 11.77 -14.31
N ILE A 146 1.64 11.25 -13.16
CA ILE A 146 2.18 11.72 -11.88
C ILE A 146 3.15 10.70 -11.32
N HIS A 147 4.36 11.16 -10.98
CA HIS A 147 5.32 10.44 -10.15
C HIS A 147 5.19 10.94 -8.73
N LYS A 148 4.77 10.07 -7.82
CA LYS A 148 4.59 10.44 -6.42
C LYS A 148 5.61 9.75 -5.55
N THR A 149 6.36 10.56 -4.79
CA THR A 149 7.30 10.11 -3.76
C THR A 149 6.71 10.44 -2.39
N VAL A 150 6.60 9.46 -1.51
CA VAL A 150 6.07 9.61 -0.15
C VAL A 150 7.15 9.25 0.86
N HIS A 151 7.59 10.23 1.66
CA HIS A 151 8.53 10.04 2.76
C HIS A 151 7.79 9.67 4.03
N HIS A 152 8.19 8.57 4.68
CA HIS A 152 7.59 8.08 5.90
C HIS A 152 8.56 8.18 7.07
N HIS A 153 8.04 8.60 8.22
CA HIS A 153 8.80 8.81 9.45
C HIS A 153 8.15 8.05 10.62
N LEU A 154 8.93 7.80 11.64
CA LEU A 154 8.42 7.44 12.96
C LEU A 154 8.34 8.70 13.82
N LEU A 155 7.17 8.95 14.39
CA LEU A 155 6.91 10.09 15.24
C LEU A 155 6.65 9.58 16.66
N ARG A 156 7.28 10.22 17.65
CA ARG A 156 6.97 9.99 19.06
C ARG A 156 5.68 10.72 19.41
N PHE A 157 4.74 10.04 20.03
CA PHE A 157 3.52 10.66 20.54
C PHE A 157 3.86 11.78 21.53
N VAL A 158 3.22 12.92 21.36
CA VAL A 158 3.35 14.09 22.23
C VAL A 158 2.07 14.35 22.98
N ASP A 159 0.96 14.54 22.25
CA ASP A 159 -0.35 14.87 22.79
C ASP A 159 -1.44 14.66 21.72
N GLY A 160 -2.68 14.87 22.11
CA GLY A 160 -3.82 14.88 21.20
C GLY A 160 -4.86 13.81 21.51
N ILE A 161 -6.02 14.00 20.93
CA ILE A 161 -7.16 13.07 20.98
C ILE A 161 -7.51 12.73 19.56
N MET A 162 -7.62 11.44 19.26
CA MET A 162 -8.03 10.97 17.95
C MET A 162 -9.34 11.61 17.51
N ASN A 163 -9.33 12.11 16.29
CA ASN A 163 -10.53 12.57 15.62
C ASN A 163 -10.43 12.22 14.12
N ASP A 164 -11.59 12.19 13.46
CA ASP A 164 -11.81 11.92 12.03
C ASP A 164 -12.41 13.15 11.35
N GLU A 165 -12.02 14.35 11.78
CA GLU A 165 -12.55 15.61 11.25
C GLU A 165 -12.06 15.90 9.83
N ASP A 166 -10.96 15.30 9.39
CA ASP A 166 -10.49 15.40 8.02
C ASP A 166 -11.50 14.74 7.06
N PRO A 167 -12.01 15.47 6.04
CA PRO A 167 -13.03 14.95 5.13
C PRO A 167 -12.56 13.76 4.27
N GLU A 168 -11.27 13.54 4.14
CA GLU A 168 -10.70 12.39 3.44
C GLU A 168 -10.56 11.14 4.32
N VAL A 169 -10.70 11.27 5.64
CA VAL A 169 -10.58 10.20 6.62
C VAL A 169 -11.95 9.73 7.06
N THR A 170 -12.16 8.43 7.10
CA THR A 170 -13.43 7.83 7.56
C THR A 170 -13.33 7.38 9.01
N GLU A 171 -12.16 6.91 9.43
CA GLU A 171 -11.91 6.38 10.77
C GLU A 171 -10.44 6.54 11.14
N VAL A 172 -10.16 6.78 12.42
CA VAL A 172 -8.80 6.80 12.98
C VAL A 172 -8.73 5.78 14.12
N SER A 173 -7.67 4.98 14.18
CA SER A 173 -7.54 3.97 15.21
C SER A 173 -6.10 3.76 15.67
N TRP A 174 -5.93 3.49 16.98
CA TRP A 174 -4.70 2.95 17.52
C TRP A 174 -4.62 1.44 17.26
N ILE A 175 -3.57 1.02 16.54
CA ILE A 175 -3.34 -0.38 16.20
C ILE A 175 -2.08 -0.85 16.93
N PRO A 176 -2.12 -2.03 17.60
CA PRO A 176 -0.90 -2.62 18.15
C PRO A 176 0.12 -2.88 17.04
N VAL A 177 1.39 -2.60 17.31
CA VAL A 177 2.46 -2.86 16.32
C VAL A 177 2.54 -4.34 15.95
N SER A 178 2.18 -5.23 16.86
CA SER A 178 2.08 -6.67 16.59
C SER A 178 1.07 -7.04 15.49
N GLU A 179 0.09 -6.17 15.20
CA GLU A 179 -0.96 -6.37 14.21
C GLU A 179 -0.83 -5.43 12.99
N LEU A 180 0.14 -4.50 13.02
CA LEU A 180 0.28 -3.43 12.04
C LEU A 180 0.36 -3.92 10.59
N ILE A 181 1.20 -4.94 10.33
CA ILE A 181 1.44 -5.44 8.97
C ILE A 181 0.17 -5.98 8.34
N GLU A 182 -0.68 -6.64 9.12
CA GLU A 182 -1.91 -7.26 8.65
C GLU A 182 -3.04 -6.25 8.44
N HIS A 183 -3.04 -5.16 9.20
CA HIS A 183 -4.02 -4.08 9.06
C HIS A 183 -3.83 -3.26 7.79
N LEU A 184 -2.59 -3.01 7.36
CA LEU A 184 -2.30 -2.13 6.23
C LEU A 184 -2.81 -2.71 4.90
N ALA A 185 -3.55 -1.91 4.16
CA ALA A 185 -4.14 -2.30 2.88
C ALA A 185 -3.12 -2.38 1.74
N TYR A 186 -2.04 -1.58 1.78
CA TYR A 186 -1.11 -1.40 0.67
C TYR A 186 0.19 -2.17 0.87
N ALA A 187 0.64 -2.88 -0.18
CA ALA A 187 1.82 -3.74 -0.12
C ALA A 187 3.11 -2.99 0.21
N ASP A 188 3.26 -1.77 -0.30
CA ASP A 188 4.47 -0.97 -0.05
C ASP A 188 4.49 -0.43 1.38
N GLU A 189 3.36 -0.02 1.95
CA GLU A 189 3.26 0.33 3.36
C GLU A 189 3.54 -0.87 4.28
N ARG A 190 3.10 -2.09 3.90
CA ARG A 190 3.46 -3.31 4.64
C ARG A 190 4.96 -3.60 4.65
N LYS A 191 5.70 -3.20 3.60
CA LYS A 191 7.17 -3.30 3.62
C LYS A 191 7.77 -2.35 4.63
N LEU A 192 7.30 -1.09 4.69
CA LEU A 192 7.72 -0.13 5.70
C LEU A 192 7.33 -0.57 7.11
N ALA A 193 6.16 -1.16 7.29
CA ALA A 193 5.73 -1.71 8.58
C ALA A 193 6.66 -2.82 9.09
N ARG A 194 7.22 -3.65 8.20
CA ARG A 194 8.25 -4.64 8.59
C ARG A 194 9.53 -3.96 9.05
N ILE A 195 9.96 -2.89 8.37
CA ILE A 195 11.11 -2.09 8.79
C ILE A 195 10.84 -1.48 10.17
N ALA A 196 9.65 -0.90 10.39
CA ALA A 196 9.25 -0.37 11.70
C ALA A 196 9.28 -1.46 12.78
N HIS A 197 8.73 -2.65 12.49
CA HIS A 197 8.73 -3.78 13.42
C HIS A 197 10.15 -4.18 13.85
N ASP A 198 11.12 -4.10 12.95
CA ASP A 198 12.52 -4.43 13.24
C ASP A 198 13.26 -3.30 14.00
N LEU A 199 12.91 -2.04 13.73
CA LEU A 199 13.54 -0.88 14.36
C LEU A 199 12.99 -0.55 15.76
N LEU A 200 11.68 -0.70 15.95
CA LEU A 200 10.97 -0.24 17.15
C LEU A 200 11.47 -0.86 18.45
N PRO A 201 11.89 -2.14 18.54
CA PRO A 201 12.44 -2.67 19.79
C PRO A 201 13.67 -1.92 20.31
N ASP A 202 14.60 -1.58 19.44
CA ASP A 202 15.81 -0.86 19.85
C ASP A 202 15.51 0.61 20.16
N LEU A 203 14.61 1.23 19.41
CA LEU A 203 14.14 2.59 19.68
C LEU A 203 13.39 2.65 21.02
N ALA A 204 12.53 1.68 21.31
CA ALA A 204 11.80 1.59 22.58
C ALA A 204 12.76 1.48 23.77
N ARG A 205 13.80 0.63 23.69
CA ARG A 205 14.83 0.53 24.73
C ARG A 205 15.57 1.85 24.98
N LYS A 206 15.88 2.58 23.89
CA LYS A 206 16.51 3.91 23.99
C LYS A 206 15.61 4.93 24.69
N GLU A 207 14.33 4.95 24.34
CA GLU A 207 13.34 5.84 24.96
C GLU A 207 13.10 5.48 26.42
N ALA A 208 13.04 4.19 26.80
CA ALA A 208 12.92 3.73 28.14
C ALA A 208 14.15 4.13 28.98
N ALA A 209 15.38 3.95 28.46
CA ALA A 209 16.61 4.35 29.10
C ALA A 209 16.71 5.89 29.30
N ALA A 210 16.10 6.67 28.39
CA ALA A 210 16.03 8.12 28.49
C ALA A 210 14.88 8.63 29.39
N GLY A 211 14.03 7.74 29.91
CA GLY A 211 12.86 8.09 30.73
C GLY A 211 11.75 8.82 29.95
N LYS A 212 11.70 8.67 28.65
CA LYS A 212 10.71 9.32 27.79
C LYS A 212 9.46 8.46 27.70
N VAL A 213 8.47 8.75 28.51
CA VAL A 213 7.14 8.10 28.47
C VAL A 213 6.27 8.70 27.37
N THR A 214 5.48 7.86 26.70
CA THR A 214 4.58 8.25 25.59
C THR A 214 3.21 7.58 25.76
N PRO A 215 2.50 7.80 26.89
CA PRO A 215 1.17 7.22 27.09
C PRO A 215 0.17 7.86 26.13
N ARG A 216 -0.80 7.07 25.71
CA ARG A 216 -1.94 7.51 24.87
C ARG A 216 -3.17 7.78 25.73
#